data_4f426da7cf4d890e2070bf70cb6a5233
#
_entry.id   4f426da7cf4d890e2070bf70cb6a5233
#
_cell.length_a   1.000
_cell.length_b   1.000
_cell.length_c   1.000
_cell.angle_alpha   90.00
_cell.angle_beta   90.00
_cell.angle_gamma   90.00
#
_symmetry.space_group_name_H-M   'P 1'
#
loop_
_entity.id
_entity.type
_entity.pdbx_description
1 polymer ?
#
loop_
_entity_poly.entity_id
_entity_poly.type
_entity_poly.pdbx_seq_one_letter_code
_entity_poly.pdbx_strand_id
1 'polypeptide(L)'
;MTETQFMNFYNEYLKEQILPTMIGKGLGQYSNPNNRFHNFEQLEQLKKEPREKCLTDLVGKQIVCLYDIMKLWDGKLTPRLNNLFDELIKDIIIYMFLLRGMIKELEMKPKVSGVGLEDWHE
;
A
#
# COMPACT_ATOMS: atom_id res chain seq x y z
N MET A 1 19.77 -15.36 9.24
CA MET A 1 18.38 -15.79 9.42
C MET A 1 18.11 -17.00 8.56
N THR A 2 17.62 -18.07 9.17
CA THR A 2 17.23 -19.27 8.42
C THR A 2 15.90 -19.08 7.73
N GLU A 3 15.56 -19.97 6.80
CA GLU A 3 14.25 -19.96 6.15
C GLU A 3 13.13 -20.07 7.18
N THR A 4 13.26 -20.95 8.16
CA THR A 4 12.26 -21.11 9.22
C THR A 4 12.11 -19.84 10.04
N GLN A 5 13.20 -19.18 10.39
CA GLN A 5 13.14 -17.89 11.12
C GLN A 5 12.45 -16.82 10.29
N PHE A 6 12.74 -16.75 9.00
CA PHE A 6 12.08 -15.78 8.10
C PHE A 6 10.59 -16.06 8.00
N MET A 7 10.18 -17.30 7.81
CA MET A 7 8.75 -17.65 7.69
C MET A 7 7.99 -17.38 8.99
N ASN A 8 8.62 -17.62 10.15
CA ASN A 8 8.02 -17.27 11.43
C ASN A 8 7.83 -15.76 11.55
N PHE A 9 8.86 -14.98 11.19
CA PHE A 9 8.76 -13.52 11.17
C PHE A 9 7.63 -13.05 10.25
N TYR A 10 7.58 -13.57 9.03
CA TYR A 10 6.55 -13.22 8.04
C TYR A 10 5.15 -13.46 8.58
N ASN A 11 4.91 -14.64 9.13
CA ASN A 11 3.60 -15.00 9.65
C ASN A 11 3.18 -14.12 10.82
N GLU A 12 4.10 -13.85 11.76
CA GLU A 12 3.83 -12.99 12.90
C GLU A 12 3.60 -11.54 12.47
N TYR A 13 4.43 -11.03 11.59
CA TYR A 13 4.32 -9.65 11.12
C TYR A 13 3.00 -9.42 10.39
N LEU A 14 2.64 -10.31 9.50
CA LEU A 14 1.37 -10.23 8.77
C LEU A 14 0.18 -10.24 9.74
N LYS A 15 0.17 -11.18 10.67
CA LYS A 15 -0.94 -11.38 11.60
C LYS A 15 -1.03 -10.28 12.67
N GLU A 16 0.10 -9.86 13.23
CA GLU A 16 0.13 -8.97 14.39
C GLU A 16 0.29 -7.50 14.04
N GLN A 17 0.88 -7.19 12.89
CA GLN A 17 1.16 -5.82 12.48
C GLN A 17 0.36 -5.38 11.28
N ILE A 18 0.35 -6.15 10.21
CA ILE A 18 -0.28 -5.72 8.95
C ILE A 18 -1.80 -5.80 9.03
N LEU A 19 -2.35 -6.95 9.40
CA LEU A 19 -3.80 -7.13 9.43
C LEU A 19 -4.51 -6.18 10.39
N PRO A 20 -4.08 -6.02 11.65
CA PRO A 20 -4.74 -5.07 12.56
C PRO A 20 -4.67 -3.63 12.07
N THR A 21 -3.53 -3.21 11.52
CA THR A 21 -3.37 -1.86 11.00
C THR A 21 -4.26 -1.64 9.78
N MET A 22 -4.32 -2.61 8.88
CA MET A 22 -5.17 -2.54 7.70
C MET A 22 -6.65 -2.45 8.07
N ILE A 23 -7.10 -3.24 9.04
CA ILE A 23 -8.48 -3.21 9.53
C ILE A 23 -8.79 -1.84 10.15
N GLY A 24 -7.92 -1.35 11.04
CA GLY A 24 -8.11 -0.08 11.71
C GLY A 24 -8.18 1.09 10.74
N LYS A 25 -7.21 1.19 9.83
CA LYS A 25 -7.20 2.24 8.81
C LYS A 25 -8.37 2.11 7.85
N GLY A 26 -8.74 0.87 7.49
CA GLY A 26 -9.86 0.63 6.59
C GLY A 26 -11.17 1.12 7.14
N LEU A 27 -11.41 0.95 8.43
CA LEU A 27 -12.66 1.37 9.06
C LEU A 27 -12.70 2.86 9.39
N GLY A 28 -11.54 3.48 9.63
CA GLY A 28 -11.48 4.86 10.11
C GLY A 28 -11.05 5.90 9.09
N GLN A 29 -10.10 5.59 8.21
CA GLN A 29 -9.44 6.58 7.35
C GLN A 29 -9.75 6.46 5.86
N TYR A 30 -9.85 5.25 5.33
CA TYR A 30 -9.86 5.02 3.89
C TYR A 30 -11.18 4.49 3.35
N SER A 31 -12.12 4.13 4.23
CA SER A 31 -13.34 3.49 3.77
C SER A 31 -14.51 3.77 4.71
N ASN A 32 -15.67 3.36 4.26
CA ASN A 32 -16.84 3.15 5.12
C ASN A 32 -17.19 1.65 5.12
N PRO A 33 -18.14 1.20 5.96
CA PRO A 33 -18.45 -0.23 6.05
C PRO A 33 -18.89 -0.87 4.73
N ASN A 34 -19.46 -0.08 3.83
CA ASN A 34 -20.00 -0.58 2.55
C ASN A 34 -19.05 -0.40 1.38
N ASN A 35 -17.98 0.39 1.55
CA ASN A 35 -17.06 0.68 0.47
C ASN A 35 -15.65 0.90 1.02
N ARG A 36 -14.80 -0.10 0.90
CA ARG A 36 -13.41 -0.07 1.36
C ARG A 36 -12.61 1.07 0.74
N PHE A 37 -12.93 1.47 -0.47
CA PHE A 37 -12.15 2.42 -1.23
C PHE A 37 -12.78 3.82 -1.31
N HIS A 38 -13.76 4.09 -0.44
CA HIS A 38 -14.52 5.33 -0.47
C HIS A 38 -13.64 6.59 -0.54
N ASN A 39 -12.63 6.70 0.32
CA ASN A 39 -11.78 7.89 0.35
C ASN A 39 -10.96 8.07 -0.94
N PHE A 40 -10.53 6.97 -1.54
CA PHE A 40 -9.80 7.03 -2.81
C PHE A 40 -10.73 7.39 -3.97
N GLU A 41 -11.98 7.00 -3.91
CA GLU A 41 -12.98 7.42 -4.89
C GLU A 41 -13.29 8.90 -4.76
N GLN A 42 -13.29 9.44 -3.54
CA GLN A 42 -13.41 10.89 -3.33
C GLN A 42 -12.20 11.63 -3.93
N LEU A 43 -11.00 11.12 -3.76
CA LEU A 43 -9.81 11.69 -4.39
C LEU A 43 -9.88 11.62 -5.92
N GLU A 44 -10.41 10.54 -6.48
CA GLU A 44 -10.65 10.41 -7.92
C GLU A 44 -11.51 11.55 -8.43
N GLN A 45 -12.58 11.89 -7.71
CA GLN A 45 -13.44 13.00 -8.06
C GLN A 45 -12.71 14.35 -8.00
N LEU A 46 -11.96 14.57 -6.93
CA LEU A 46 -11.26 15.83 -6.72
C LEU A 46 -10.12 16.05 -7.72
N LYS A 47 -9.33 15.01 -7.97
CA LYS A 47 -8.15 15.10 -8.83
C LYS A 47 -8.45 14.82 -10.29
N LYS A 48 -9.61 14.26 -10.59
CA LYS A 48 -10.02 13.84 -11.94
C LYS A 48 -9.00 12.83 -12.53
N GLU A 49 -8.54 11.95 -11.68
CA GLU A 49 -7.62 10.87 -12.02
C GLU A 49 -8.15 9.56 -11.44
N PRO A 50 -7.86 8.40 -12.05
CA PRO A 50 -8.28 7.12 -11.48
C PRO A 50 -7.81 6.95 -10.05
N ARG A 51 -8.65 6.36 -9.19
CA ARG A 51 -8.32 6.12 -7.78
C ARG A 51 -7.05 5.30 -7.61
N GLU A 52 -6.79 4.38 -8.53
CA GLU A 52 -5.58 3.55 -8.54
C GLU A 52 -4.33 4.42 -8.70
N LYS A 53 -4.40 5.44 -9.54
CA LYS A 53 -3.32 6.39 -9.71
C LYS A 53 -3.14 7.26 -8.48
N CYS A 54 -4.23 7.71 -7.86
CA CYS A 54 -4.16 8.48 -6.61
C CYS A 54 -3.43 7.71 -5.52
N LEU A 55 -3.75 6.42 -5.37
CA LEU A 55 -3.09 5.56 -4.41
C LEU A 55 -1.60 5.35 -4.76
N THR A 56 -1.30 5.15 -6.03
CA THR A 56 0.08 4.96 -6.50
C THR A 56 0.94 6.20 -6.20
N ASP A 57 0.38 7.39 -6.32
CA ASP A 57 1.09 8.63 -5.96
C ASP A 57 1.45 8.66 -4.48
N LEU A 58 0.55 8.20 -3.60
CA LEU A 58 0.83 8.10 -2.17
C LEU A 58 1.94 7.09 -1.87
N VAL A 59 1.89 5.93 -2.49
CA VAL A 59 2.94 4.91 -2.36
C VAL A 59 4.28 5.46 -2.85
N GLY A 60 4.28 6.18 -3.97
CA GLY A 60 5.47 6.78 -4.53
C GLY A 60 6.20 7.68 -3.53
N LYS A 61 5.45 8.49 -2.77
CA LYS A 61 6.02 9.34 -1.73
C LYS A 61 6.71 8.53 -0.64
N GLN A 62 6.09 7.45 -0.20
CA GLN A 62 6.65 6.57 0.83
C GLN A 62 7.92 5.87 0.33
N ILE A 63 7.92 5.41 -0.91
CA ILE A 63 9.07 4.76 -1.53
C ILE A 63 10.23 5.72 -1.65
N VAL A 64 10.00 6.96 -2.09
CA VAL A 64 11.04 7.98 -2.18
C VAL A 64 11.63 8.29 -0.82
N CYS A 65 10.79 8.43 0.20
CA CYS A 65 11.24 8.65 1.58
C CYS A 65 12.15 7.52 2.06
N LEU A 66 11.74 6.28 1.85
CA LEU A 66 12.52 5.11 2.22
C LEU A 66 13.87 5.08 1.47
N TYR A 67 13.83 5.34 0.18
CA TYR A 67 15.04 5.37 -0.65
C TYR A 67 16.03 6.44 -0.17
N ASP A 68 15.54 7.63 0.17
CA ASP A 68 16.39 8.72 0.65
C ASP A 68 17.06 8.37 1.99
N ILE A 69 16.32 7.72 2.90
CA ILE A 69 16.88 7.26 4.16
C ILE A 69 17.95 6.20 3.89
N MET A 70 17.70 5.25 3.01
CA MET A 70 18.66 4.20 2.67
C MET A 70 19.96 4.74 2.09
N LYS A 71 19.89 5.83 1.30
CA LYS A 71 21.08 6.45 0.72
C LYS A 71 22.02 7.02 1.77
N LEU A 72 21.48 7.48 2.90
CA LEU A 72 22.27 8.13 3.96
C LEU A 72 22.58 7.18 5.13
N TRP A 73 22.01 5.99 5.12
CA TRP A 73 22.14 5.05 6.22
C TRP A 73 23.51 4.38 6.22
N ASP A 74 24.13 4.33 7.40
CA ASP A 74 25.45 3.72 7.61
C ASP A 74 25.41 2.22 7.89
N GLY A 75 24.23 1.61 7.87
CA GLY A 75 24.04 0.18 8.14
C GLY A 75 23.84 -0.15 9.61
N LYS A 76 23.88 0.83 10.50
CA LYS A 76 23.68 0.62 11.93
C LYS A 76 22.22 0.93 12.30
N LEU A 77 21.58 -0.01 12.97
CA LEU A 77 20.18 0.14 13.34
C LEU A 77 20.06 0.72 14.74
N THR A 78 19.38 1.87 14.85
CA THR A 78 18.98 2.45 16.14
C THR A 78 17.50 2.15 16.38
N PRO A 79 17.02 2.20 17.63
CA PRO A 79 15.58 2.01 17.89
C PRO A 79 14.70 2.99 17.12
N ARG A 80 15.10 4.26 17.03
CA ARG A 80 14.35 5.28 16.29
C ARG A 80 14.28 4.95 14.80
N LEU A 81 15.40 4.57 14.22
CA LEU A 81 15.47 4.22 12.79
C LEU A 81 14.68 2.95 12.50
N ASN A 82 14.75 1.96 13.39
CA ASN A 82 13.96 0.74 13.27
C ASN A 82 12.45 1.05 13.22
N ASN A 83 11.99 1.93 14.10
CA ASN A 83 10.58 2.34 14.11
C ASN A 83 10.19 3.06 12.81
N LEU A 84 11.06 3.93 12.31
CA LEU A 84 10.81 4.64 11.05
C LEU A 84 10.73 3.67 9.87
N PHE A 85 11.66 2.72 9.76
CA PHE A 85 11.61 1.69 8.74
C PHE A 85 10.31 0.87 8.84
N ASP A 86 9.94 0.47 10.05
CA ASP A 86 8.73 -0.31 10.27
C ASP A 86 7.48 0.45 9.79
N GLU A 87 7.35 1.73 10.12
CA GLU A 87 6.22 2.55 9.69
C GLU A 87 6.16 2.70 8.18
N LEU A 88 7.28 3.05 7.54
CA LEU A 88 7.32 3.24 6.09
C LEU A 88 7.04 1.95 5.34
N ILE A 89 7.67 0.86 5.74
CA ILE A 89 7.50 -0.43 5.06
C ILE A 89 6.09 -0.95 5.26
N LYS A 90 5.56 -0.84 6.46
CA LYS A 90 4.18 -1.24 6.76
C LYS A 90 3.17 -0.50 5.88
N ASP A 91 3.31 0.82 5.76
CA ASP A 91 2.43 1.63 4.93
C ASP A 91 2.52 1.21 3.46
N ILE A 92 3.71 0.97 2.96
CA ILE A 92 3.92 0.52 1.58
C ILE A 92 3.21 -0.82 1.33
N ILE A 93 3.36 -1.77 2.24
CA ILE A 93 2.72 -3.08 2.14
C ILE A 93 1.20 -2.93 2.11
N ILE A 94 0.65 -2.14 3.02
CA ILE A 94 -0.81 -1.94 3.12
C ILE A 94 -1.34 -1.28 1.85
N TYR A 95 -0.67 -0.23 1.36
CA TYR A 95 -1.09 0.43 0.12
C TYR A 95 -1.03 -0.51 -1.08
N MET A 96 -0.05 -1.41 -1.13
CA MET A 96 0.04 -2.39 -2.21
C MET A 96 -1.13 -3.38 -2.17
N PHE A 97 -1.54 -3.84 -0.99
CA PHE A 97 -2.74 -4.66 -0.85
C PHE A 97 -4.00 -3.91 -1.28
N LEU A 98 -4.13 -2.65 -0.90
CA LEU A 98 -5.27 -1.82 -1.32
C LEU A 98 -5.31 -1.66 -2.83
N LEU A 99 -4.17 -1.38 -3.44
CA LEU A 99 -4.08 -1.26 -4.89
C LEU A 99 -4.47 -2.56 -5.59
N ARG A 100 -3.98 -3.69 -5.09
CA ARG A 100 -4.34 -4.98 -5.66
C ARG A 100 -5.84 -5.26 -5.54
N GLY A 101 -6.43 -4.85 -4.41
CA GLY A 101 -7.88 -4.95 -4.20
C GLY A 101 -8.68 -4.09 -5.17
N MET A 102 -8.23 -2.86 -5.43
CA MET A 102 -8.87 -1.98 -6.42
C MET A 102 -8.84 -2.58 -7.81
N ILE A 103 -7.71 -3.16 -8.20
CA ILE A 103 -7.57 -3.83 -9.50
C ILE A 103 -8.47 -5.07 -9.57
N LYS A 104 -8.58 -5.80 -8.47
CA LYS A 104 -9.49 -6.95 -8.38
C LYS A 104 -10.95 -6.51 -8.55
N GLU A 105 -11.33 -5.38 -7.98
CA GLU A 105 -12.68 -4.84 -8.13
C GLU A 105 -12.97 -4.47 -9.59
N LEU A 106 -11.98 -3.94 -10.31
CA LEU A 106 -12.11 -3.66 -11.74
C LEU A 106 -12.30 -4.93 -12.56
N GLU A 107 -11.68 -6.03 -12.15
CA GLU A 107 -11.90 -7.33 -12.77
C GLU A 107 -13.33 -7.80 -12.58
N MET A 108 -13.90 -7.58 -11.39
CA MET A 108 -15.27 -7.95 -11.06
C MET A 108 -16.31 -7.03 -11.69
N LYS A 109 -16.00 -5.72 -11.78
CA LYS A 109 -16.89 -4.69 -12.31
C LYS A 109 -16.08 -3.75 -13.20
N PRO A 110 -15.80 -4.16 -14.45
CA PRO A 110 -14.98 -3.34 -15.33
C PRO A 110 -15.60 -1.97 -15.58
N LYS A 111 -14.77 -0.93 -15.54
CA LYS A 111 -15.18 0.41 -15.97
C LYS A 111 -15.15 0.44 -17.48
N VAL A 112 -16.10 1.18 -18.09
CA VAL A 112 -16.05 1.45 -19.51
C VAL A 112 -14.88 2.40 -19.75
N SER A 113 -13.92 1.98 -20.55
CA SER A 113 -12.72 2.75 -20.87
C SER A 113 -12.65 3.00 -22.36
N GLY A 114 -12.35 4.23 -22.74
CA GLY A 114 -12.17 4.60 -24.14
C GLY A 114 -10.78 4.26 -24.67
N VAL A 115 -9.80 4.11 -23.80
CA VAL A 115 -8.42 3.76 -24.17
C VAL A 115 -7.93 2.68 -23.24
N GLY A 116 -7.70 1.50 -23.80
CA GLY A 116 -7.18 0.38 -23.03
C GLY A 116 -5.68 0.27 -23.12
N LEU A 117 -5.11 -0.39 -22.13
CA LEU A 117 -3.72 -0.82 -22.15
C LEU A 117 -3.61 -2.27 -22.64
N GLU A 118 -4.65 -2.75 -23.33
CA GLU A 118 -4.69 -4.14 -23.82
C GLU A 118 -3.53 -4.46 -24.75
N ASP A 119 -3.04 -3.44 -25.45
CA ASP A 119 -1.91 -3.59 -26.37
C ASP A 119 -0.55 -3.44 -25.68
N TRP A 120 -0.58 -3.25 -24.36
CA TRP A 120 0.65 -3.09 -23.61
C TRP A 120 1.26 -4.45 -23.33
N HIS A 121 2.44 -4.68 -23.89
CA HIS A 121 3.17 -5.94 -23.71
C HIS A 121 4.46 -5.67 -22.95
N GLU A 122 4.71 -6.47 -21.97
CA GLU A 122 5.97 -6.45 -21.26
C GLU A 122 7.07 -7.20 -22.00
#